data_60b1d4780700ba67fdb6ac06ccaaa74d
#
_entry.id   60b1d4780700ba67fdb6ac06ccaaa74d
#
_cell.length_a   1.000
_cell.length_b   1.000
_cell.length_c   1.000
_cell.angle_alpha   90.00
_cell.angle_beta   90.00
_cell.angle_gamma   90.00
#
_symmetry.space_group_name_H-M   'P 1'
#
loop_
_entity.id
_entity.type
_entity.pdbx_description
1 polymer ?
#
loop_
_entity_poly.entity_id
_entity_poly.type
_entity_poly.pdbx_seq_one_letter_code
_entity_poly.pdbx_strand_id
1 'polypeptide(L)'
;MTVSLNSRSALSAPEAAGWSAGFAGRFARRFAWRDLRGGLRGFGVFIACIALGVLAIAGVGSVAASLSEGIGKAGRVILGGDLAFSLIQREADDTERAFLDAHGTVSVAASLRAMARPIMAGPVSPAVTDPSANATGAAATLVEVKAVDDRYPLFGAFTTDPPLQLAALLAQKDGAFGAAADPLLLTRLGLKIGDRVKVGDAEFELRASVTGEPDKLAGAISLGPRLLISATALRASGLLQPGSLVRWQYRLRLPPPQSGDGAVATVEKQAQAEFPEAGWEIRSRSKASPQLERNVERFSQYLTLVGLATLLIGGVGVANAVANHLA
;
A
#
# COMPACT_ATOMS: atom_id res chain seq x y z
N MET A 1 32.75 87.89 -54.99
CA MET A 1 32.78 87.20 -56.28
C MET A 1 31.88 85.97 -56.06
N THR A 2 30.58 86.14 -56.19
CA THR A 2 29.72 85.76 -57.28
C THR A 2 30.11 84.40 -57.90
N VAL A 3 29.27 83.40 -57.75
CA VAL A 3 28.38 82.90 -58.82
C VAL A 3 27.37 81.87 -58.25
N SER A 4 26.13 82.26 -58.44
CA SER A 4 24.90 81.49 -58.42
C SER A 4 24.87 80.48 -59.55
N LEU A 5 24.05 79.40 -59.36
CA LEU A 5 23.19 78.75 -60.35
C LEU A 5 22.72 77.45 -59.73
N ASN A 6 21.51 77.36 -59.36
CA ASN A 6 20.22 77.27 -60.04
C ASN A 6 19.90 75.89 -60.59
N SER A 7 18.77 75.47 -60.14
CA SER A 7 17.69 74.74 -60.79
C SER A 7 17.77 73.24 -61.05
N ARG A 8 16.86 72.56 -60.36
CA ARG A 8 15.75 71.73 -60.86
C ARG A 8 16.11 70.33 -61.37
N SER A 9 15.56 69.34 -60.70
CA SER A 9 14.37 68.71 -61.31
C SER A 9 13.75 67.75 -60.31
N ALA A 10 12.52 68.02 -59.94
CA ALA A 10 11.67 67.07 -59.24
C ALA A 10 11.35 65.93 -60.24
N LEU A 11 11.74 64.72 -59.90
CA LEU A 11 11.18 63.56 -60.49
C LEU A 11 10.27 62.94 -59.47
N SER A 12 8.98 62.99 -59.77
CA SER A 12 7.87 62.37 -59.12
C SER A 12 8.12 60.85 -58.93
N ALA A 13 8.18 60.40 -57.76
CA ALA A 13 8.09 58.97 -57.43
C ALA A 13 6.68 58.46 -57.77
N PRO A 14 6.53 57.31 -58.47
CA PRO A 14 5.21 56.74 -58.65
C PRO A 14 4.68 56.23 -57.31
N GLU A 15 3.45 56.62 -57.03
CA GLU A 15 2.63 56.07 -55.93
C GLU A 15 2.67 54.54 -55.98
N ALA A 16 3.35 53.95 -54.99
CA ALA A 16 3.25 52.54 -54.80
C ALA A 16 1.81 52.25 -54.32
N ALA A 17 1.05 51.70 -55.23
CA ALA A 17 -0.30 51.23 -55.03
C ALA A 17 -0.34 50.37 -53.72
N GLY A 18 -1.14 50.84 -52.74
CA GLY A 18 -1.40 50.13 -51.49
C GLY A 18 -2.06 48.79 -51.73
N TRP A 19 -1.25 47.77 -51.84
CA TRP A 19 -1.74 46.39 -51.75
C TRP A 19 -2.07 46.13 -50.30
N SER A 20 -3.37 46.05 -50.05
CA SER A 20 -3.92 45.86 -48.72
C SER A 20 -3.20 44.70 -48.00
N ALA A 21 -2.58 45.01 -46.84
CA ALA A 21 -1.89 44.05 -45.98
C ALA A 21 -2.76 42.85 -45.60
N GLY A 22 -4.07 42.95 -45.77
CA GLY A 22 -5.04 41.86 -45.56
C GLY A 22 -5.06 40.79 -46.65
N PHE A 23 -4.61 41.12 -47.88
CA PHE A 23 -4.58 40.15 -48.98
C PHE A 23 -3.29 39.32 -48.94
N ALA A 24 -2.16 39.95 -48.69
CA ALA A 24 -0.86 39.29 -48.49
C ALA A 24 -0.87 38.30 -47.34
N GLY A 25 -1.51 38.66 -46.21
CA GLY A 25 -1.61 37.78 -45.04
C GLY A 25 -2.47 36.52 -45.26
N ARG A 26 -3.53 36.62 -46.07
CA ARG A 26 -4.37 35.45 -46.40
C ARG A 26 -3.71 34.50 -47.39
N PHE A 27 -2.96 35.02 -48.36
CA PHE A 27 -2.17 34.20 -49.29
C PHE A 27 -0.98 33.55 -48.58
N ALA A 28 -0.24 34.30 -47.76
CA ALA A 28 0.87 33.76 -46.97
C ALA A 28 0.41 32.62 -46.01
N ARG A 29 -0.73 32.77 -45.36
CA ARG A 29 -1.31 31.68 -44.53
C ARG A 29 -1.76 30.47 -45.36
N ARG A 30 -2.32 30.66 -46.55
CA ARG A 30 -2.72 29.53 -47.42
C ARG A 30 -1.50 28.80 -48.00
N PHE A 31 -0.46 29.54 -48.40
CA PHE A 31 0.79 28.95 -48.88
C PHE A 31 1.53 28.23 -47.71
N ALA A 32 1.65 28.86 -46.55
CA ALA A 32 2.22 28.23 -45.37
C ALA A 32 1.46 26.94 -44.98
N TRP A 33 0.12 26.94 -45.06
CA TRP A 33 -0.68 25.74 -44.78
C TRP A 33 -0.56 24.66 -45.85
N ARG A 34 -0.32 25.03 -47.08
CA ARG A 34 -0.12 24.10 -48.21
C ARG A 34 1.29 23.49 -48.18
N ASP A 35 2.31 24.28 -47.86
CA ASP A 35 3.68 23.80 -47.62
C ASP A 35 3.78 22.94 -46.35
N LEU A 36 3.09 23.33 -45.29
CA LEU A 36 2.95 22.46 -44.11
C LEU A 36 2.32 21.11 -44.46
N ARG A 37 1.27 21.09 -45.30
CA ARG A 37 0.64 19.83 -45.73
C ARG A 37 1.50 18.96 -46.64
N GLY A 38 2.34 19.57 -47.46
CA GLY A 38 3.28 18.87 -48.37
C GLY A 38 4.46 18.27 -47.61
N GLY A 39 5.01 19.03 -46.65
CA GLY A 39 6.13 18.60 -45.80
C GLY A 39 5.75 17.64 -44.69
N LEU A 40 4.49 17.66 -44.24
CA LEU A 40 4.00 16.82 -43.13
C LEU A 40 3.95 15.31 -43.44
N ARG A 41 3.97 14.89 -44.74
CA ARG A 41 3.98 13.45 -45.07
C ARG A 41 5.24 12.73 -44.62
N GLY A 42 6.42 13.40 -44.60
CA GLY A 42 7.65 12.87 -44.02
C GLY A 42 7.76 13.10 -42.50
N PHE A 43 7.16 14.22 -42.02
CA PHE A 43 7.20 14.60 -40.60
C PHE A 43 6.13 13.90 -39.75
N GLY A 44 5.09 13.33 -40.35
CA GLY A 44 3.99 12.67 -39.65
C GLY A 44 4.45 11.49 -38.78
N VAL A 45 5.36 10.68 -39.29
CA VAL A 45 5.95 9.55 -38.54
C VAL A 45 6.74 10.05 -37.34
N PHE A 46 7.47 11.15 -37.52
CA PHE A 46 8.24 11.78 -36.46
C PHE A 46 7.36 12.34 -35.34
N ILE A 47 6.35 13.14 -35.69
CA ILE A 47 5.39 13.66 -34.71
C ILE A 47 4.68 12.52 -34.01
N ALA A 48 4.34 11.44 -34.70
CA ALA A 48 3.76 10.24 -34.11
C ALA A 48 4.72 9.55 -33.12
N CYS A 49 6.01 9.42 -33.45
CA CYS A 49 7.01 8.84 -32.58
C CYS A 49 7.23 9.68 -31.32
N ILE A 50 7.34 11.02 -31.44
CA ILE A 50 7.45 11.91 -30.28
C ILE A 50 6.17 11.85 -29.44
N ALA A 51 5.00 11.96 -30.08
CA ALA A 51 3.72 11.89 -29.37
C ALA A 51 3.56 10.56 -28.64
N LEU A 52 3.95 9.45 -29.26
CA LEU A 52 3.91 8.13 -28.64
C LEU A 52 4.89 8.02 -27.46
N GLY A 53 6.11 8.57 -27.62
CA GLY A 53 7.12 8.60 -26.55
C GLY A 53 6.66 9.44 -25.34
N VAL A 54 6.14 10.64 -25.60
CA VAL A 54 5.60 11.52 -24.54
C VAL A 54 4.36 10.90 -23.90
N LEU A 55 3.47 10.30 -24.67
CA LEU A 55 2.26 9.64 -24.18
C LEU A 55 2.62 8.40 -23.34
N ALA A 56 3.63 7.64 -23.73
CA ALA A 56 4.13 6.51 -22.94
C ALA A 56 4.69 6.99 -21.58
N ILE A 57 5.56 8.00 -21.57
CA ILE A 57 6.15 8.54 -20.35
C ILE A 57 5.10 9.17 -19.44
N ALA A 58 4.22 10.02 -20.00
CA ALA A 58 3.17 10.69 -19.26
C ALA A 58 2.10 9.70 -18.75
N GLY A 59 1.71 8.73 -19.58
CA GLY A 59 0.76 7.68 -19.23
C GLY A 59 1.26 6.81 -18.08
N VAL A 60 2.52 6.37 -18.16
CA VAL A 60 3.17 5.59 -17.09
C VAL A 60 3.27 6.39 -15.80
N GLY A 61 3.71 7.65 -15.87
CA GLY A 61 3.77 8.54 -14.71
C GLY A 61 2.40 8.73 -14.06
N SER A 62 1.35 8.91 -14.86
CA SER A 62 -0.02 9.04 -14.36
C SER A 62 -0.54 7.77 -13.71
N VAL A 63 -0.30 6.60 -14.31
CA VAL A 63 -0.69 5.30 -13.73
C VAL A 63 0.08 5.03 -12.43
N ALA A 64 1.40 5.28 -12.41
CA ALA A 64 2.22 5.11 -11.22
C ALA A 64 1.75 6.05 -10.08
N ALA A 65 1.42 7.31 -10.37
CA ALA A 65 0.90 8.25 -9.40
C ALA A 65 -0.48 7.82 -8.85
N SER A 66 -1.40 7.41 -9.72
CA SER A 66 -2.73 6.92 -9.33
C SER A 66 -2.65 5.64 -8.50
N LEU A 67 -1.72 4.75 -8.84
CA LEU A 67 -1.49 3.51 -8.09
C LEU A 67 -0.90 3.82 -6.71
N SER A 68 0.08 4.72 -6.63
CA SER A 68 0.66 5.18 -5.35
C SER A 68 -0.38 5.84 -4.46
N GLU A 69 -1.26 6.66 -5.00
CA GLU A 69 -2.37 7.27 -4.25
C GLU A 69 -3.39 6.22 -3.79
N GLY A 70 -3.73 5.26 -4.66
CA GLY A 70 -4.60 4.12 -4.32
C GLY A 70 -4.01 3.25 -3.21
N ILE A 71 -2.72 2.95 -3.28
CA ILE A 71 -1.97 2.20 -2.25
C ILE A 71 -1.93 3.02 -0.95
N GLY A 72 -1.72 4.34 -1.01
CA GLY A 72 -1.74 5.21 0.18
C GLY A 72 -3.09 5.20 0.89
N LYS A 73 -4.21 5.20 0.16
CA LYS A 73 -5.56 5.09 0.72
C LYS A 73 -5.84 3.70 1.28
N ALA A 74 -5.47 2.65 0.55
CA ALA A 74 -5.59 1.26 1.00
C ALA A 74 -4.55 0.93 2.08
N GLY A 75 -3.42 1.60 2.11
CA GLY A 75 -2.30 1.35 3.02
C GLY A 75 -2.67 1.45 4.50
N ARG A 76 -3.59 2.38 4.86
CA ARG A 76 -4.13 2.47 6.22
C ARG A 76 -4.88 1.21 6.64
N VAL A 77 -5.68 0.66 5.74
CA VAL A 77 -6.45 -0.56 6.02
C VAL A 77 -5.52 -1.77 6.04
N ILE A 78 -4.60 -1.86 5.08
CA ILE A 78 -3.63 -2.95 4.98
C ILE A 78 -2.71 -2.96 6.21
N LEU A 79 -2.18 -1.80 6.62
CA LEU A 79 -1.31 -1.67 7.78
C LEU A 79 -2.08 -1.73 9.10
N GLY A 80 -3.38 -1.39 9.08
CA GLY A 80 -4.23 -1.22 10.26
C GLY A 80 -3.95 0.07 11.03
N GLY A 81 -3.22 1.03 10.43
CA GLY A 81 -2.79 2.29 11.05
C GLY A 81 -2.17 3.26 10.06
N ASP A 82 -1.87 4.48 10.48
CA ASP A 82 -1.01 5.40 9.75
C ASP A 82 0.47 5.00 9.88
N LEU A 83 0.83 4.48 11.06
CA LEU A 83 2.12 3.88 11.42
C LEU A 83 1.88 2.58 12.17
N ALA A 84 2.78 1.61 11.99
CA ALA A 84 2.85 0.40 12.78
C ALA A 84 4.27 0.22 13.32
N PHE A 85 4.36 0.03 14.62
CA PHE A 85 5.60 -0.26 15.34
C PHE A 85 5.55 -1.71 15.79
N SER A 86 6.57 -2.47 15.46
CA SER A 86 6.63 -3.89 15.82
C SER A 86 7.84 -4.18 16.70
N LEU A 87 7.60 -4.92 17.77
CA LEU A 87 8.61 -5.46 18.69
C LEU A 87 8.51 -6.97 18.73
N ILE A 88 9.63 -7.64 18.91
CA ILE A 88 9.69 -9.08 19.09
C ILE A 88 10.18 -9.39 20.52
N GLN A 89 9.51 -10.34 21.19
CA GLN A 89 9.82 -10.85 22.54
C GLN A 89 9.46 -9.92 23.70
N ARG A 90 9.45 -8.60 23.53
CA ARG A 90 9.10 -7.66 24.61
C ARG A 90 7.93 -6.77 24.21
N GLU A 91 7.21 -6.30 25.18
CA GLU A 91 6.28 -5.19 25.04
C GLU A 91 7.04 -3.86 24.99
N ALA A 92 6.38 -2.82 24.47
CA ALA A 92 6.87 -1.45 24.61
C ALA A 92 6.90 -1.08 26.09
N ASP A 93 7.97 -0.41 26.50
CA ASP A 93 8.06 0.11 27.87
C ASP A 93 7.13 1.33 28.07
N ASP A 94 7.06 1.83 29.28
CA ASP A 94 6.15 2.93 29.63
C ASP A 94 6.50 4.22 28.88
N THR A 95 7.78 4.48 28.61
CA THR A 95 8.23 5.67 27.87
C THR A 95 7.92 5.57 26.40
N GLU A 96 8.20 4.41 25.79
CA GLU A 96 7.84 4.08 24.41
C GLU A 96 6.32 4.15 24.22
N ARG A 97 5.56 3.62 25.19
CA ARG A 97 4.10 3.65 25.15
C ARG A 97 3.56 5.06 25.27
N ALA A 98 4.09 5.87 26.21
CA ALA A 98 3.71 7.26 26.38
C ALA A 98 3.97 8.09 25.11
N PHE A 99 5.09 7.85 24.44
CA PHE A 99 5.38 8.47 23.13
C PHE A 99 4.30 8.15 22.09
N LEU A 100 3.94 6.88 21.96
CA LEU A 100 2.91 6.47 20.99
C LEU A 100 1.55 7.08 21.30
N ASP A 101 1.12 7.05 22.57
CA ASP A 101 -0.17 7.60 23.03
C ASP A 101 -0.23 9.13 22.90
N ALA A 102 0.91 9.84 23.00
CA ALA A 102 0.99 11.29 22.78
C ALA A 102 0.76 11.69 21.34
N HIS A 103 1.08 10.79 20.38
CA HIS A 103 0.94 11.07 18.94
C HIS A 103 -0.42 10.66 18.36
N GLY A 104 -1.23 9.88 19.07
CA GLY A 104 -2.55 9.53 18.56
C GLY A 104 -3.21 8.34 19.25
N THR A 105 -4.18 7.75 18.56
CA THR A 105 -4.86 6.56 19.06
C THR A 105 -4.07 5.32 18.72
N VAL A 106 -3.73 4.54 19.72
CA VAL A 106 -2.94 3.30 19.59
C VAL A 106 -3.82 2.09 19.81
N SER A 107 -3.74 1.11 18.92
CA SER A 107 -4.26 -0.25 19.12
C SER A 107 -3.11 -1.24 19.18
N VAL A 108 -3.18 -2.17 20.11
CA VAL A 108 -2.14 -3.16 20.36
C VAL A 108 -2.62 -4.54 19.95
N ALA A 109 -1.82 -5.22 19.14
CA ALA A 109 -2.02 -6.61 18.82
C ALA A 109 -0.75 -7.42 19.13
N ALA A 110 -0.92 -8.61 19.67
CA ALA A 110 0.15 -9.56 19.88
C ALA A 110 -0.09 -10.80 19.04
N SER A 111 0.95 -11.28 18.35
CA SER A 111 0.88 -12.51 17.56
C SER A 111 1.95 -13.50 17.99
N LEU A 112 1.55 -14.75 18.20
CA LEU A 112 2.44 -15.85 18.56
C LEU A 112 1.88 -17.17 18.04
N ARG A 113 2.70 -18.21 18.08
CA ARG A 113 2.29 -19.57 17.72
C ARG A 113 2.03 -20.38 18.97
N ALA A 114 0.94 -21.15 18.96
CA ALA A 114 0.57 -22.04 20.03
C ALA A 114 -0.08 -23.32 19.49
N MET A 115 -0.21 -24.31 20.35
CA MET A 115 -0.96 -25.52 20.03
C MET A 115 -2.39 -25.39 20.54
N ALA A 116 -3.36 -25.57 19.65
CA ALA A 116 -4.77 -25.66 19.98
C ALA A 116 -5.21 -27.11 20.07
N ARG A 117 -5.93 -27.46 21.13
CA ARG A 117 -6.49 -28.80 21.36
C ARG A 117 -7.99 -28.70 21.57
N PRO A 118 -8.81 -29.54 20.94
CA PRO A 118 -10.24 -29.55 21.19
C PRO A 118 -10.51 -30.02 22.62
N ILE A 119 -11.50 -29.42 23.26
CA ILE A 119 -12.05 -29.89 24.52
C ILE A 119 -13.30 -30.68 24.16
N MET A 120 -13.21 -32.03 24.17
CA MET A 120 -14.33 -32.89 23.87
C MET A 120 -15.27 -32.97 25.07
N ALA A 121 -16.49 -32.54 24.93
CA ALA A 121 -17.54 -32.76 25.90
C ALA A 121 -18.09 -34.19 25.72
N GLY A 122 -17.47 -35.19 26.37
CA GLY A 122 -17.96 -36.56 26.37
C GLY A 122 -16.85 -37.60 26.52
N PRO A 123 -17.21 -38.85 26.94
CA PRO A 123 -16.22 -39.92 27.09
C PRO A 123 -15.60 -40.25 25.72
N VAL A 124 -14.29 -40.22 25.68
CA VAL A 124 -13.48 -40.59 24.50
C VAL A 124 -13.82 -42.03 24.09
N SER A 125 -14.49 -42.23 22.98
CA SER A 125 -14.67 -43.55 22.42
C SER A 125 -13.32 -44.03 21.87
N PRO A 126 -12.82 -45.18 22.32
CA PRO A 126 -11.52 -45.71 21.89
C PRO A 126 -11.64 -46.39 20.52
N ALA A 127 -11.87 -45.68 19.49
CA ALA A 127 -11.91 -46.22 18.14
C ALA A 127 -11.13 -45.31 17.17
N VAL A 128 -9.90 -45.63 17.05
CA VAL A 128 -8.94 -45.57 15.96
C VAL A 128 -7.55 -45.37 16.54
N THR A 129 -6.87 -46.45 16.80
CA THR A 129 -5.43 -46.53 17.11
C THR A 129 -4.64 -46.18 15.85
N ASP A 130 -4.36 -44.89 15.63
CA ASP A 130 -3.27 -44.46 14.77
C ASP A 130 -2.01 -44.35 15.66
N PRO A 131 -0.94 -45.16 15.41
CA PRO A 131 0.25 -45.15 16.25
C PRO A 131 1.04 -43.84 16.26
N SER A 132 0.68 -42.86 15.42
CA SER A 132 1.27 -41.53 15.37
C SER A 132 0.51 -40.49 16.22
N ALA A 133 -0.65 -40.85 16.80
CA ALA A 133 -1.38 -40.00 17.73
C ALA A 133 -0.76 -40.11 19.13
N ASN A 134 -0.12 -39.05 19.58
CA ASN A 134 0.35 -38.92 20.96
C ASN A 134 -0.78 -39.30 21.96
N ALA A 135 -0.45 -40.00 23.01
CA ALA A 135 -1.28 -40.74 23.98
C ALA A 135 -2.39 -39.97 24.73
N THR A 136 -2.95 -38.94 24.18
CA THR A 136 -4.11 -38.16 24.64
C THR A 136 -5.05 -37.83 23.50
N GLY A 137 -5.52 -38.79 22.77
CA GLY A 137 -6.73 -38.87 21.92
C GLY A 137 -7.30 -37.64 21.17
N ALA A 138 -6.77 -36.44 21.31
CA ALA A 138 -7.25 -35.25 20.64
C ALA A 138 -6.16 -34.66 19.74
N ALA A 139 -6.42 -34.60 18.44
CA ALA A 139 -5.51 -34.00 17.47
C ALA A 139 -5.22 -32.55 17.85
N ALA A 140 -3.95 -32.25 18.17
CA ALA A 140 -3.50 -30.88 18.41
C ALA A 140 -3.04 -30.27 17.08
N THR A 141 -3.36 -29.00 16.82
CA THR A 141 -2.91 -28.28 15.64
C THR A 141 -2.19 -27.00 16.00
N LEU A 142 -1.16 -26.67 15.23
CA LEU A 142 -0.47 -25.40 15.37
C LEU A 142 -1.38 -24.27 14.85
N VAL A 143 -1.58 -23.23 15.69
CA VAL A 143 -2.37 -22.06 15.38
C VAL A 143 -1.53 -20.79 15.50
N GLU A 144 -1.84 -19.80 14.72
CA GLU A 144 -1.37 -18.43 14.92
C GLU A 144 -2.38 -17.71 15.80
N VAL A 145 -2.04 -17.52 17.08
CA VAL A 145 -2.85 -16.75 18.01
C VAL A 145 -2.60 -15.28 17.77
N LYS A 146 -3.68 -14.53 17.50
CA LYS A 146 -3.66 -13.07 17.45
C LYS A 146 -4.52 -12.52 18.56
N ALA A 147 -3.89 -11.89 19.52
CA ALA A 147 -4.56 -11.18 20.60
C ALA A 147 -4.71 -9.71 20.23
N VAL A 148 -5.88 -9.14 20.47
CA VAL A 148 -6.19 -7.74 20.15
C VAL A 148 -6.77 -7.02 21.35
N ASP A 149 -6.57 -5.70 21.38
CA ASP A 149 -7.20 -4.82 22.35
C ASP A 149 -8.62 -4.43 21.92
N ASP A 150 -9.30 -3.64 22.76
CA ASP A 150 -10.65 -3.13 22.53
C ASP A 150 -10.76 -2.05 21.47
N ARG A 151 -9.63 -1.47 21.03
CA ARG A 151 -9.54 -0.45 19.97
C ARG A 151 -9.34 -1.04 18.60
N TYR A 152 -9.11 -2.34 18.50
CA TYR A 152 -8.94 -3.03 17.22
C TYR A 152 -10.30 -3.20 16.49
N PRO A 153 -10.37 -3.03 15.16
CA PRO A 153 -9.38 -2.46 14.26
C PRO A 153 -9.48 -0.92 14.21
N LEU A 154 -8.35 -0.21 14.07
CA LEU A 154 -8.36 1.25 13.91
C LEU A 154 -8.85 1.69 12.52
N PHE A 155 -8.61 0.87 11.50
CA PHE A 155 -9.04 1.06 10.14
C PHE A 155 -9.57 -0.25 9.53
N GLY A 156 -10.57 -0.12 8.65
CA GLY A 156 -11.23 -1.27 8.05
C GLY A 156 -12.28 -1.88 8.98
N ALA A 157 -12.79 -3.05 8.60
CA ALA A 157 -13.79 -3.78 9.36
C ALA A 157 -13.33 -5.22 9.59
N PHE A 158 -13.50 -5.69 10.81
CA PHE A 158 -13.37 -7.11 11.14
C PHE A 158 -14.72 -7.77 10.98
N THR A 159 -14.82 -8.81 10.16
CA THR A 159 -16.07 -9.48 9.84
C THR A 159 -16.01 -10.96 10.19
N THR A 160 -17.13 -11.46 10.71
CA THR A 160 -17.26 -12.85 11.18
C THR A 160 -18.58 -13.46 10.72
N ASP A 161 -18.66 -14.77 10.74
CA ASP A 161 -19.88 -15.55 10.57
C ASP A 161 -20.07 -16.50 11.79
N PRO A 162 -21.16 -16.33 12.58
CA PRO A 162 -22.16 -15.27 12.52
C PRO A 162 -21.58 -13.86 12.78
N PRO A 163 -22.22 -12.79 12.28
CA PRO A 163 -21.76 -11.44 12.48
C PRO A 163 -21.92 -11.03 13.96
N LEU A 164 -20.80 -10.82 14.64
CA LEU A 164 -20.77 -10.43 16.05
C LEU A 164 -19.88 -9.19 16.23
N GLN A 165 -20.26 -8.34 17.17
CA GLN A 165 -19.39 -7.25 17.59
C GLN A 165 -18.17 -7.82 18.34
N LEU A 166 -16.98 -7.27 18.07
CA LEU A 166 -15.72 -7.79 18.61
C LEU A 166 -15.71 -7.89 20.14
N ALA A 167 -16.22 -6.88 20.82
CA ALA A 167 -16.32 -6.87 22.29
C ALA A 167 -17.16 -8.04 22.84
N ALA A 168 -18.32 -8.31 22.23
CA ALA A 168 -19.19 -9.41 22.61
C ALA A 168 -18.59 -10.77 22.23
N LEU A 169 -17.94 -10.84 21.08
CA LEU A 169 -17.27 -12.04 20.59
C LEU A 169 -16.14 -12.49 21.52
N LEU A 170 -15.31 -11.55 21.98
CA LEU A 170 -14.10 -11.83 22.78
C LEU A 170 -14.34 -11.81 24.31
N ALA A 171 -15.54 -11.44 24.75
CA ALA A 171 -15.88 -11.38 26.18
C ALA A 171 -15.67 -12.74 26.86
N GLN A 172 -15.27 -12.71 28.13
CA GLN A 172 -15.26 -13.90 28.97
C GLN A 172 -16.69 -14.23 29.41
N LYS A 173 -17.12 -15.48 29.26
CA LYS A 173 -18.42 -15.97 29.67
C LYS A 173 -18.31 -17.42 30.16
N ASP A 174 -18.96 -17.76 31.27
CA ASP A 174 -19.00 -19.13 31.82
C ASP A 174 -17.62 -19.78 31.97
N GLY A 175 -16.63 -19.01 32.44
CA GLY A 175 -15.26 -19.44 32.64
C GLY A 175 -14.38 -19.59 31.40
N ALA A 176 -14.98 -19.48 30.21
CA ALA A 176 -14.23 -19.51 28.91
C ALA A 176 -14.14 -18.13 28.29
N PHE A 177 -13.04 -17.88 27.60
CA PHE A 177 -12.87 -16.68 26.78
C PHE A 177 -13.49 -16.90 25.40
N GLY A 178 -14.09 -15.87 24.84
CA GLY A 178 -14.58 -15.94 23.46
C GLY A 178 -13.40 -15.83 22.47
N ALA A 179 -13.52 -16.55 21.33
CA ALA A 179 -12.56 -16.50 20.26
C ALA A 179 -13.23 -16.56 18.88
N ALA A 180 -12.58 -15.96 17.86
CA ALA A 180 -12.93 -16.19 16.46
C ALA A 180 -11.85 -17.04 15.79
N ALA A 181 -12.28 -18.04 15.03
CA ALA A 181 -11.41 -19.02 14.40
C ALA A 181 -11.38 -18.85 12.88
N ASP A 182 -10.22 -19.08 12.26
CA ASP A 182 -10.14 -19.28 10.81
C ASP A 182 -10.94 -20.54 10.42
N PRO A 183 -11.72 -20.55 9.32
CA PRO A 183 -12.45 -21.73 8.84
C PRO A 183 -11.58 -22.98 8.74
N LEU A 184 -10.31 -22.80 8.37
CA LEU A 184 -9.34 -23.89 8.28
C LEU A 184 -9.08 -24.56 9.65
N LEU A 185 -9.12 -23.80 10.76
CA LEU A 185 -8.97 -24.33 12.10
C LEU A 185 -10.14 -25.26 12.46
N LEU A 186 -11.35 -24.77 12.18
CA LEU A 186 -12.57 -25.56 12.40
C LEU A 186 -12.52 -26.90 11.65
N THR A 187 -12.15 -26.84 10.38
CA THR A 187 -12.03 -28.05 9.53
C THR A 187 -10.96 -29.00 10.04
N ARG A 188 -9.76 -28.50 10.40
CA ARG A 188 -8.64 -29.34 10.85
C ARG A 188 -8.89 -30.06 12.16
N LEU A 189 -9.62 -29.42 13.08
CA LEU A 189 -9.93 -29.98 14.38
C LEU A 189 -11.30 -30.67 14.42
N GLY A 190 -12.09 -30.62 13.32
CA GLY A 190 -13.44 -31.16 13.26
C GLY A 190 -14.43 -30.45 14.20
N LEU A 191 -14.19 -29.14 14.45
CA LEU A 191 -14.94 -28.33 15.39
C LEU A 191 -15.99 -27.49 14.70
N LYS A 192 -17.00 -27.08 15.46
CA LYS A 192 -18.09 -26.19 15.06
C LYS A 192 -18.09 -24.95 15.93
N ILE A 193 -18.83 -23.93 15.49
CA ILE A 193 -19.11 -22.76 16.33
C ILE A 193 -19.90 -23.21 17.56
N GLY A 194 -19.45 -22.74 18.73
CA GLY A 194 -19.94 -23.18 20.05
C GLY A 194 -19.01 -24.19 20.75
N ASP A 195 -18.15 -24.88 20.00
CA ASP A 195 -17.20 -25.81 20.61
C ASP A 195 -16.07 -25.07 21.33
N ARG A 196 -15.37 -25.79 22.25
CA ARG A 196 -14.29 -25.23 23.04
C ARG A 196 -12.93 -25.80 22.61
N VAL A 197 -11.92 -24.96 22.68
CA VAL A 197 -10.51 -25.31 22.46
C VAL A 197 -9.67 -24.83 23.64
N LYS A 198 -8.66 -25.60 23.98
CA LYS A 198 -7.64 -25.24 24.96
C LYS A 198 -6.40 -24.75 24.21
N VAL A 199 -5.91 -23.56 24.60
CA VAL A 199 -4.66 -22.99 24.08
C VAL A 199 -3.86 -22.46 25.26
N GLY A 200 -2.67 -23.00 25.47
CA GLY A 200 -1.97 -22.80 26.74
C GLY A 200 -2.80 -23.34 27.91
N ASP A 201 -2.97 -22.51 28.94
CA ASP A 201 -3.75 -22.85 30.15
C ASP A 201 -5.21 -22.38 30.07
N ALA A 202 -5.57 -21.58 29.05
CA ALA A 202 -6.91 -21.01 28.90
C ALA A 202 -7.81 -21.84 28.00
N GLU A 203 -9.11 -21.76 28.27
CA GLU A 203 -10.18 -22.31 27.44
C GLU A 203 -10.87 -21.22 26.65
N PHE A 204 -11.11 -21.54 25.39
CA PHE A 204 -11.71 -20.63 24.42
C PHE A 204 -12.94 -21.26 23.81
N GLU A 205 -14.06 -20.53 23.81
CA GLU A 205 -15.28 -20.86 23.07
C GLU A 205 -15.19 -20.24 21.68
N LEU A 206 -15.32 -21.05 20.65
CA LEU A 206 -15.32 -20.63 19.26
C LEU A 206 -16.67 -20.03 18.90
N ARG A 207 -16.81 -18.70 18.95
CA ARG A 207 -18.12 -18.03 18.79
C ARG A 207 -18.42 -17.64 17.36
N ALA A 208 -17.39 -17.47 16.52
CA ALA A 208 -17.56 -17.14 15.12
C ALA A 208 -16.36 -17.57 14.27
N SER A 209 -16.61 -17.70 12.99
CA SER A 209 -15.58 -17.88 11.98
C SER A 209 -15.14 -16.53 11.41
N VAL A 210 -13.84 -16.31 11.19
CA VAL A 210 -13.28 -15.10 10.60
C VAL A 210 -13.52 -15.12 9.10
N THR A 211 -14.30 -14.15 8.58
CA THR A 211 -14.54 -13.98 7.14
C THR A 211 -13.74 -12.83 6.54
N GLY A 212 -13.40 -11.80 7.33
CA GLY A 212 -12.60 -10.68 6.89
C GLY A 212 -11.78 -10.07 8.02
N GLU A 213 -10.49 -9.89 7.76
CA GLU A 213 -9.53 -9.26 8.65
C GLU A 213 -8.77 -8.18 7.89
N PRO A 214 -8.89 -6.89 8.27
CA PRO A 214 -8.39 -5.78 7.46
C PRO A 214 -6.86 -5.78 7.32
N ASP A 215 -6.14 -6.13 8.37
CA ASP A 215 -4.69 -6.12 8.42
C ASP A 215 -4.03 -7.49 8.18
N LYS A 216 -4.77 -8.44 7.59
CA LYS A 216 -4.26 -9.79 7.30
C LYS A 216 -3.03 -9.76 6.38
N LEU A 217 -2.99 -8.79 5.45
CA LEU A 217 -1.89 -8.64 4.49
C LEU A 217 -0.65 -7.92 5.05
N ALA A 218 -0.76 -7.20 6.17
CA ALA A 218 0.37 -6.54 6.81
C ALA A 218 1.25 -7.49 7.62
N GLY A 219 0.72 -8.66 7.98
CA GLY A 219 1.44 -9.70 8.71
C GLY A 219 2.48 -10.41 7.86
N ALA A 220 3.43 -11.07 8.53
CA ALA A 220 4.27 -12.08 7.88
C ALA A 220 3.39 -13.24 7.37
N ILE A 221 3.95 -14.05 6.48
CA ILE A 221 3.27 -15.24 5.95
C ILE A 221 2.70 -16.05 7.13
N SER A 222 1.38 -16.22 7.16
CA SER A 222 0.71 -17.03 8.17
C SER A 222 1.10 -18.50 7.97
N LEU A 223 1.71 -19.09 8.99
CA LEU A 223 2.15 -20.48 8.96
C LEU A 223 1.14 -21.46 9.57
N GLY A 224 -0.07 -20.99 9.87
CA GLY A 224 -1.15 -21.81 10.43
C GLY A 224 -2.48 -21.09 10.41
N PRO A 225 -3.58 -21.79 10.71
CA PRO A 225 -4.88 -21.18 10.84
C PRO A 225 -4.87 -20.20 12.01
N ARG A 226 -5.59 -19.08 11.87
CA ARG A 226 -5.61 -18.00 12.87
C ARG A 226 -6.68 -18.23 13.92
N LEU A 227 -6.33 -17.90 15.17
CA LEU A 227 -7.24 -17.81 16.30
C LEU A 227 -7.17 -16.39 16.87
N LEU A 228 -8.25 -15.62 16.77
CA LEU A 228 -8.34 -14.28 17.32
C LEU A 228 -8.91 -14.34 18.74
N ILE A 229 -8.21 -13.72 19.67
CA ILE A 229 -8.55 -13.67 21.11
C ILE A 229 -8.40 -12.23 21.64
N SER A 230 -8.85 -11.98 22.86
CA SER A 230 -8.59 -10.72 23.55
C SER A 230 -7.17 -10.67 24.14
N ALA A 231 -6.63 -9.47 24.32
CA ALA A 231 -5.36 -9.26 25.03
C ALA A 231 -5.43 -9.79 26.48
N THR A 232 -6.58 -9.67 27.13
CA THR A 232 -6.83 -10.21 28.47
C THR A 232 -6.73 -11.74 28.48
N ALA A 233 -7.32 -12.41 27.50
CA ALA A 233 -7.27 -13.85 27.36
C ALA A 233 -5.84 -14.36 27.10
N LEU A 234 -5.05 -13.61 26.31
CA LEU A 234 -3.64 -13.93 26.12
C LEU A 234 -2.85 -13.91 27.42
N ARG A 235 -3.05 -12.91 28.26
CA ARG A 235 -2.38 -12.82 29.57
C ARG A 235 -2.80 -13.98 30.49
N ALA A 236 -4.06 -14.41 30.43
CA ALA A 236 -4.57 -15.54 31.20
C ALA A 236 -4.15 -16.91 30.66
N SER A 237 -3.68 -17.00 29.41
CA SER A 237 -3.37 -18.27 28.75
C SER A 237 -2.03 -18.91 29.15
N GLY A 238 -1.20 -18.21 29.95
CA GLY A 238 0.15 -18.69 30.30
C GLY A 238 1.14 -18.76 29.14
N LEU A 239 0.78 -18.24 27.92
CA LEU A 239 1.64 -18.25 26.76
C LEU A 239 2.74 -17.17 26.78
N LEU A 240 2.55 -16.14 27.59
CA LEU A 240 3.52 -15.06 27.75
C LEU A 240 4.55 -15.49 28.85
N GLN A 241 5.62 -16.11 28.39
CA GLN A 241 6.72 -16.54 29.27
C GLN A 241 8.02 -15.83 28.83
N PRO A 242 8.99 -15.68 29.74
CA PRO A 242 10.32 -15.19 29.38
C PRO A 242 10.89 -15.98 28.19
N GLY A 243 11.27 -15.31 27.11
CA GLY A 243 11.78 -15.96 25.91
C GLY A 243 10.71 -16.39 24.89
N SER A 244 9.42 -16.19 25.17
CA SER A 244 8.37 -16.45 24.17
C SER A 244 8.53 -15.53 22.94
N LEU A 245 8.45 -16.13 21.76
CA LEU A 245 8.53 -15.39 20.49
C LEU A 245 7.18 -14.73 20.18
N VAL A 246 6.87 -13.68 20.91
CA VAL A 246 5.68 -12.86 20.71
C VAL A 246 6.04 -11.65 19.88
N ARG A 247 5.30 -11.40 18.82
CA ARG A 247 5.39 -10.17 18.04
C ARG A 247 4.31 -9.22 18.51
N TRP A 248 4.74 -8.13 19.12
CA TRP A 248 3.88 -7.02 19.53
C TRP A 248 3.79 -6.00 18.41
N GLN A 249 2.59 -5.56 18.10
CA GLN A 249 2.31 -4.58 17.05
C GLN A 249 1.48 -3.44 17.62
N TYR A 250 2.04 -2.25 17.60
CA TYR A 250 1.39 -1.00 18.01
C TYR A 250 1.00 -0.24 16.75
N ARG A 251 -0.29 -0.16 16.48
CA ARG A 251 -0.83 0.56 15.33
C ARG A 251 -1.28 1.92 15.78
N LEU A 252 -0.73 2.95 15.14
CA LEU A 252 -0.99 4.33 15.48
C LEU A 252 -1.89 4.98 14.42
N ARG A 253 -2.98 5.57 14.88
CA ARG A 253 -3.84 6.46 14.09
C ARG A 253 -3.58 7.89 14.51
N LEU A 254 -3.06 8.71 13.60
CA LEU A 254 -2.81 10.13 13.83
C LEU A 254 -4.13 10.92 13.83
N PRO A 255 -4.27 11.94 14.72
CA PRO A 255 -5.45 12.77 14.73
C PRO A 255 -5.50 13.70 13.51
N PRO A 256 -6.67 13.98 12.93
CA PRO A 256 -6.84 15.04 11.96
C PRO A 256 -6.58 16.43 12.63
N PRO A 257 -5.89 17.39 11.97
CA PRO A 257 -5.41 17.42 10.59
C PRO A 257 -4.01 16.85 10.38
N GLN A 258 -3.36 16.30 11.42
CA GLN A 258 -1.97 15.81 11.40
C GLN A 258 -1.82 14.41 10.75
N SER A 259 -2.79 13.98 9.95
CA SER A 259 -2.77 12.67 9.29
C SER A 259 -2.22 12.71 7.86
N GLY A 260 -1.51 13.77 7.45
CA GLY A 260 -0.82 13.86 6.16
C GLY A 260 0.46 13.02 6.12
N ASP A 261 0.99 12.73 4.91
CA ASP A 261 2.21 11.91 4.77
C ASP A 261 3.44 12.59 5.38
N GLY A 262 3.49 13.93 5.37
CA GLY A 262 4.54 14.69 6.05
C GLY A 262 4.52 14.51 7.57
N ALA A 263 3.34 14.48 8.19
CA ALA A 263 3.21 14.24 9.62
C ALA A 263 3.59 12.79 9.99
N VAL A 264 3.19 11.82 9.16
CA VAL A 264 3.61 10.41 9.32
C VAL A 264 5.14 10.30 9.29
N ALA A 265 5.81 10.94 8.31
CA ALA A 265 7.26 10.94 8.21
C ALA A 265 7.94 11.66 9.39
N THR A 266 7.30 12.71 9.93
CA THR A 266 7.82 13.43 11.09
C THR A 266 7.79 12.54 12.33
N VAL A 267 6.67 11.88 12.62
CA VAL A 267 6.55 10.96 13.76
C VAL A 267 7.51 9.77 13.63
N GLU A 268 7.66 9.22 12.42
CA GLU A 268 8.64 8.13 12.15
C GLU A 268 10.06 8.58 12.50
N LYS A 269 10.48 9.77 12.06
CA LYS A 269 11.81 10.34 12.37
C LYS A 269 11.99 10.64 13.85
N GLN A 270 10.98 11.20 14.51
CA GLN A 270 11.02 11.46 15.95
C GLN A 270 11.17 10.16 16.75
N ALA A 271 10.40 9.13 16.41
CA ALA A 271 10.52 7.83 17.04
C ALA A 271 11.93 7.24 16.91
N GLN A 272 12.52 7.32 15.72
CA GLN A 272 13.89 6.83 15.47
C GLN A 272 14.96 7.64 16.21
N ALA A 273 14.76 8.96 16.37
CA ALA A 273 15.71 9.84 17.04
C ALA A 273 15.63 9.69 18.58
N GLU A 274 14.41 9.55 19.12
CA GLU A 274 14.18 9.49 20.57
C GLU A 274 14.45 8.09 21.13
N PHE A 275 14.18 7.03 20.33
CA PHE A 275 14.33 5.63 20.73
C PHE A 275 15.21 4.82 19.76
N PRO A 276 16.49 5.19 19.57
CA PRO A 276 17.37 4.49 18.62
C PRO A 276 17.64 3.03 19.01
N GLU A 277 17.62 2.74 20.33
CA GLU A 277 17.88 1.39 20.87
C GLU A 277 16.60 0.58 21.10
N ALA A 278 15.42 1.11 20.77
CA ALA A 278 14.14 0.43 21.01
C ALA A 278 14.00 -0.88 20.20
N GLY A 279 14.71 -0.99 19.09
CA GLY A 279 14.61 -2.14 18.18
C GLY A 279 13.27 -2.19 17.44
N TRP A 280 12.60 -1.06 17.27
CA TRP A 280 11.35 -0.99 16.55
C TRP A 280 11.52 -1.24 15.04
N GLU A 281 10.73 -2.15 14.52
CA GLU A 281 10.44 -2.19 13.08
C GLU A 281 9.28 -1.24 12.82
N ILE A 282 9.57 -0.07 12.21
CA ILE A 282 8.56 0.96 11.93
C ILE A 282 8.12 0.83 10.47
N ARG A 283 6.82 0.76 10.24
CA ARG A 283 6.22 0.76 8.90
C ARG A 283 5.19 1.87 8.82
N SER A 284 5.25 2.65 7.75
CA SER A 284 4.26 3.66 7.43
C SER A 284 3.24 3.14 6.41
N ARG A 285 2.07 3.75 6.37
CA ARG A 285 0.99 3.41 5.42
C ARG A 285 1.41 3.49 3.95
N SER A 286 2.36 4.38 3.62
CA SER A 286 2.93 4.49 2.28
C SER A 286 3.81 3.29 1.94
N LYS A 287 4.40 2.63 2.96
CA LYS A 287 5.24 1.43 2.85
C LYS A 287 4.54 0.18 3.41
N ALA A 288 3.21 0.15 3.35
CA ALA A 288 2.42 -0.96 3.91
C ALA A 288 2.71 -2.31 3.24
N SER A 289 3.16 -2.30 1.99
CA SER A 289 3.52 -3.50 1.23
C SER A 289 4.85 -3.31 0.47
N PRO A 290 6.00 -3.56 1.09
CA PRO A 290 7.32 -3.37 0.46
C PRO A 290 7.55 -4.21 -0.80
N GLN A 291 6.85 -5.34 -0.93
CA GLN A 291 6.88 -6.19 -2.13
C GLN A 291 6.22 -5.48 -3.32
N LEU A 292 5.05 -4.89 -3.08
CA LEU A 292 4.28 -4.21 -4.11
C LEU A 292 5.00 -2.93 -4.57
N GLU A 293 5.56 -2.17 -3.64
CA GLU A 293 6.34 -0.96 -3.90
C GLU A 293 7.55 -1.26 -4.80
N ARG A 294 8.33 -2.27 -4.46
CA ARG A 294 9.48 -2.71 -5.28
C ARG A 294 9.07 -3.15 -6.69
N ASN A 295 7.93 -3.81 -6.83
CA ASN A 295 7.43 -4.23 -8.13
C ASN A 295 6.97 -3.04 -8.97
N VAL A 296 6.27 -2.07 -8.36
CA VAL A 296 5.83 -0.83 -9.03
C VAL A 296 7.02 0.00 -9.46
N GLU A 297 8.03 0.14 -8.60
CA GLU A 297 9.25 0.88 -8.90
C GLU A 297 10.04 0.25 -10.06
N ARG A 298 10.24 -1.07 -10.06
CA ARG A 298 10.85 -1.78 -11.18
C ARG A 298 10.06 -1.63 -12.47
N PHE A 299 8.74 -1.74 -12.38
CA PHE A 299 7.87 -1.58 -13.54
C PHE A 299 7.95 -0.16 -14.12
N SER A 300 7.97 0.86 -13.26
CA SER A 300 8.17 2.26 -13.65
C SER A 300 9.54 2.48 -14.32
N GLN A 301 10.62 1.88 -13.78
CA GLN A 301 11.95 1.95 -14.37
C GLN A 301 12.00 1.31 -15.77
N TYR A 302 11.42 0.12 -15.95
CA TYR A 302 11.36 -0.52 -17.28
C TYR A 302 10.58 0.30 -18.29
N LEU A 303 9.44 0.85 -17.90
CA LEU A 303 8.63 1.67 -18.79
C LEU A 303 9.31 3.00 -19.16
N THR A 304 10.04 3.59 -18.21
CA THR A 304 10.86 4.79 -18.47
C THR A 304 11.99 4.48 -19.47
N LEU A 305 12.65 3.33 -19.32
CA LEU A 305 13.67 2.88 -20.27
C LEU A 305 13.08 2.68 -21.68
N VAL A 306 11.91 2.05 -21.78
CA VAL A 306 11.21 1.86 -23.07
C VAL A 306 10.82 3.21 -23.66
N GLY A 307 10.30 4.14 -22.87
CA GLY A 307 9.97 5.50 -23.32
C GLY A 307 11.20 6.25 -23.85
N LEU A 308 12.33 6.15 -23.13
CA LEU A 308 13.58 6.79 -23.53
C LEU A 308 14.17 6.18 -24.81
N ALA A 309 14.10 4.85 -24.95
CA ALA A 309 14.50 4.14 -26.16
C ALA A 309 13.64 4.56 -27.36
N THR A 310 12.33 4.67 -27.18
CA THR A 310 11.40 5.13 -28.23
C THR A 310 11.71 6.58 -28.64
N LEU A 311 12.05 7.44 -27.68
CA LEU A 311 12.43 8.83 -27.96
C LEU A 311 13.76 8.92 -28.71
N LEU A 312 14.75 8.07 -28.37
CA LEU A 312 16.03 7.98 -29.10
C LEU A 312 15.82 7.50 -30.53
N ILE A 313 15.02 6.45 -30.75
CA ILE A 313 14.72 5.94 -32.09
C ILE A 313 13.99 7.01 -32.90
N GLY A 314 13.03 7.71 -32.29
CA GLY A 314 12.36 8.86 -32.89
C GLY A 314 13.34 9.98 -33.27
N GLY A 315 14.26 10.33 -32.38
CA GLY A 315 15.30 11.34 -32.61
C GLY A 315 16.25 11.00 -33.75
N VAL A 316 16.71 9.74 -33.84
CA VAL A 316 17.54 9.26 -34.95
C VAL A 316 16.75 9.30 -36.28
N GLY A 317 15.48 8.94 -36.26
CA GLY A 317 14.60 9.03 -37.41
C GLY A 317 14.46 10.46 -37.94
N VAL A 318 14.44 11.45 -37.05
CA VAL A 318 14.45 12.90 -37.43
C VAL A 318 15.77 13.29 -38.05
N ALA A 319 16.90 12.98 -37.41
CA ALA A 319 18.21 13.35 -37.90
C ALA A 319 18.40 12.83 -39.33
N ASN A 320 17.95 11.59 -39.58
CA ASN A 320 18.02 10.97 -40.91
C ASN A 320 17.06 11.62 -41.94
N ALA A 321 15.85 11.99 -41.50
CA ALA A 321 14.89 12.69 -42.39
C ALA A 321 15.36 14.10 -42.77
N VAL A 322 15.95 14.83 -41.82
CA VAL A 322 16.52 16.17 -42.06
C VAL A 322 17.76 16.07 -42.94
N ALA A 323 18.65 15.11 -42.70
CA ALA A 323 19.84 14.90 -43.54
C ALA A 323 19.47 14.58 -44.99
N ASN A 324 18.45 13.74 -45.23
CA ASN A 324 17.98 13.41 -46.58
C ASN A 324 17.21 14.54 -47.28
N HIS A 325 16.75 15.55 -46.54
CA HIS A 325 16.05 16.70 -47.14
C HIS A 325 16.99 17.86 -47.49
N LEU A 326 18.18 17.88 -46.89
CA LEU A 326 19.23 18.88 -47.14
C LEU A 326 20.28 18.42 -48.17
N ALA A 327 20.30 17.14 -48.54
CA ALA A 327 21.12 16.57 -49.62
C ALA A 327 20.38 16.57 -50.92
#